data_2d001b317ddec13ac4899493644ed8b4
#
_entry.id   2d001b317ddec13ac4899493644ed8b4
#
_cell.length_a   1.000
_cell.length_b   1.000
_cell.length_c   1.000
_cell.angle_alpha   90.00
_cell.angle_beta   90.00
_cell.angle_gamma   90.00
#
_symmetry.space_group_name_H-M   'P 1'
#
loop_
_entity.id
_entity.type
_entity.pdbx_description
1 polymer ?
#
loop_
_entity_poly.entity_id
_entity_poly.type
_entity_poly.pdbx_seq_one_letter_code
_entity_poly.pdbx_strand_id
1 'polypeptide(L)'
;MNHASENTSLMQLLGRYSVGPKHLMEPGPSDDELALMVAAALRAPDHGELLPWRLKIVRGAARQRMAALFAQAAREAGKDEAGAALDAERALKPPVSVAVVARLDLGHPQVPAHEQWAAIGGALAMFLAAAHAMGYAGKMLSGAKVRDPAITAAFCGPGETLLGWIALGTPAKKPGGPSRKGGVETALQWWGE
;
A
#
# COMPACT_ATOMS: atom_id res chain seq x y z
N MET A 1 -19.91 -30.58 6.81
CA MET A 1 -19.49 -29.58 7.83
C MET A 1 -18.72 -28.49 7.13
N ASN A 2 -19.13 -27.24 7.33
CA ASN A 2 -18.52 -26.11 6.57
C ASN A 2 -17.23 -25.67 7.31
N HIS A 3 -16.09 -26.30 6.99
CA HIS A 3 -14.79 -25.99 7.60
C HIS A 3 -14.31 -24.55 7.36
N ALA A 4 -14.97 -23.79 6.48
CA ALA A 4 -14.57 -22.40 6.16
C ALA A 4 -14.88 -21.42 7.30
N SER A 5 -15.96 -21.63 8.07
CA SER A 5 -16.36 -20.74 9.17
C SER A 5 -15.46 -20.85 10.42
N GLU A 6 -14.73 -21.94 10.57
CA GLU A 6 -13.81 -22.18 11.68
C GLU A 6 -12.36 -21.79 11.36
N ASN A 7 -12.07 -21.49 10.10
CA ASN A 7 -10.72 -21.10 9.67
C ASN A 7 -10.43 -19.62 9.97
N THR A 8 -9.79 -19.37 11.11
CA THR A 8 -9.42 -18.03 11.57
C THR A 8 -8.61 -17.24 10.52
N SER A 9 -7.70 -17.88 9.79
CA SER A 9 -6.89 -17.23 8.76
C SER A 9 -7.73 -16.75 7.58
N LEU A 10 -8.69 -17.56 7.14
CA LEU A 10 -9.62 -17.18 6.08
C LEU A 10 -10.52 -16.03 6.54
N MET A 11 -11.02 -16.06 7.77
CA MET A 11 -11.84 -14.98 8.33
C MET A 11 -11.07 -13.67 8.44
N GLN A 12 -9.77 -13.71 8.76
CA GLN A 12 -8.90 -12.53 8.74
C GLN A 12 -8.79 -11.94 7.32
N LEU A 13 -8.60 -12.77 6.31
CA LEU A 13 -8.54 -12.30 4.91
C LEU A 13 -9.87 -11.68 4.46
N LEU A 14 -11.00 -12.34 4.75
CA LEU A 14 -12.33 -11.86 4.38
C LEU A 14 -12.73 -10.59 5.16
N GLY A 15 -12.24 -10.44 6.38
CA GLY A 15 -12.48 -9.27 7.23
C GLY A 15 -11.63 -8.05 6.88
N ARG A 16 -10.58 -8.20 6.08
CA ARG A 16 -9.69 -7.09 5.71
C ARG A 16 -10.40 -6.05 4.80
N TYR A 17 -10.29 -4.81 5.15
CA TYR A 17 -10.76 -3.70 4.31
C TYR A 17 -9.84 -2.48 4.45
N SER A 18 -9.98 -1.51 3.54
CA SER A 18 -9.15 -0.30 3.51
C SER A 18 -9.70 0.77 4.44
N VAL A 19 -8.85 1.30 5.32
CA VAL A 19 -9.15 2.41 6.23
C VAL A 19 -8.43 3.67 5.76
N GLY A 20 -9.20 4.75 5.56
CA GLY A 20 -8.63 6.02 5.09
C GLY A 20 -7.72 6.68 6.13
N PRO A 21 -6.70 7.47 5.70
CA PRO A 21 -5.68 8.03 6.60
C PRO A 21 -6.23 8.83 7.79
N LYS A 22 -7.34 9.54 7.61
CA LYS A 22 -7.98 10.33 8.68
C LYS A 22 -8.56 9.49 9.84
N HIS A 23 -8.62 8.17 9.67
CA HIS A 23 -9.11 7.22 10.67
C HIS A 23 -8.00 6.30 11.19
N LEU A 24 -6.75 6.62 10.85
CA LEU A 24 -5.56 5.93 11.37
C LEU A 24 -4.92 6.78 12.46
N MET A 25 -4.57 6.15 13.57
CA MET A 25 -3.98 6.80 14.73
C MET A 25 -2.79 6.02 15.27
N GLU A 26 -2.04 6.64 16.17
CA GLU A 26 -0.99 5.96 16.94
C GLU A 26 -1.62 4.89 17.89
N PRO A 27 -0.86 3.84 18.21
CA PRO A 27 0.48 3.57 17.70
C PRO A 27 0.45 3.07 16.26
N GLY A 28 1.48 3.45 15.50
CA GLY A 28 1.82 2.74 14.26
C GLY A 28 2.59 1.45 14.58
N PRO A 29 2.79 0.54 13.62
CA PRO A 29 3.58 -0.67 13.83
C PRO A 29 5.04 -0.35 14.19
N SER A 30 5.63 -1.17 15.04
CA SER A 30 7.06 -1.17 15.37
C SER A 30 7.91 -1.63 14.18
N ASP A 31 9.24 -1.53 14.29
CA ASP A 31 10.16 -2.01 13.26
C ASP A 31 10.05 -3.53 13.07
N ASP A 32 9.94 -4.29 14.15
CA ASP A 32 9.79 -5.74 14.09
C ASP A 32 8.48 -6.14 13.43
N GLU A 33 7.38 -5.44 13.74
CA GLU A 33 6.08 -5.67 13.11
C GLU A 33 6.10 -5.30 11.62
N LEU A 34 6.76 -4.21 11.24
CA LEU A 34 6.97 -3.87 9.83
C LEU A 34 7.79 -4.93 9.10
N ALA A 35 8.83 -5.47 9.76
CA ALA A 35 9.62 -6.56 9.20
C ALA A 35 8.79 -7.83 8.97
N LEU A 36 7.88 -8.18 9.89
CA LEU A 36 6.95 -9.30 9.71
C LEU A 36 5.97 -9.06 8.55
N MET A 37 5.46 -7.83 8.39
CA MET A 37 4.61 -7.47 7.25
C MET A 37 5.37 -7.60 5.91
N VAL A 38 6.64 -7.20 5.88
CA VAL A 38 7.51 -7.38 4.70
C VAL A 38 7.79 -8.86 4.45
N ALA A 39 8.06 -9.64 5.50
CA ALA A 39 8.24 -11.09 5.38
C ALA A 39 7.00 -11.78 4.77
N ALA A 40 5.80 -11.34 5.15
CA ALA A 40 4.56 -11.81 4.53
C ALA A 40 4.48 -11.39 3.05
N ALA A 41 4.83 -10.15 2.71
CA ALA A 41 4.85 -9.66 1.33
C ALA A 41 5.80 -10.47 0.43
N LEU A 42 6.95 -10.92 0.97
CA LEU A 42 7.91 -11.78 0.28
C LEU A 42 7.38 -13.20 0.00
N ARG A 43 6.20 -13.56 0.52
CA ARG A 43 5.54 -14.84 0.20
C ARG A 43 4.59 -14.74 -1.00
N ALA A 44 4.45 -13.57 -1.62
CA ALA A 44 3.70 -13.43 -2.86
C ALA A 44 4.35 -14.26 -3.98
N PRO A 45 3.55 -14.88 -4.86
CA PRO A 45 4.10 -15.54 -6.05
C PRO A 45 4.92 -14.56 -6.89
N ASP A 46 6.14 -14.95 -7.23
CA ASP A 46 7.08 -14.12 -7.99
C ASP A 46 7.88 -15.05 -8.93
N HIS A 47 7.52 -15.06 -10.20
CA HIS A 47 8.18 -15.85 -11.20
C HIS A 47 9.63 -15.39 -11.35
N GLY A 48 10.56 -16.34 -11.21
CA GLY A 48 12.00 -16.07 -11.27
C GLY A 48 12.57 -15.36 -10.04
N GLU A 49 11.79 -15.17 -8.98
CA GLU A 49 12.23 -14.53 -7.72
C GLU A 49 12.89 -13.17 -7.93
N LEU A 50 12.36 -12.36 -8.87
CA LEU A 50 12.94 -11.09 -9.30
C LEU A 50 12.87 -10.00 -8.24
N LEU A 51 11.94 -10.12 -7.30
CA LEU A 51 11.63 -9.09 -6.29
C LEU A 51 11.44 -7.72 -6.96
N PRO A 52 10.42 -7.57 -7.85
CA PRO A 52 10.26 -6.39 -8.68
C PRO A 52 9.73 -5.16 -7.93
N TRP A 53 9.93 -5.12 -6.62
CA TRP A 53 9.45 -4.06 -5.74
C TRP A 53 10.40 -3.83 -4.58
N ARG A 54 10.26 -2.67 -3.97
CA ARG A 54 10.81 -2.34 -2.65
C ARG A 54 9.90 -1.38 -1.91
N LEU A 55 10.01 -1.37 -0.61
CA LEU A 55 9.24 -0.52 0.28
C LEU A 55 10.17 0.48 0.98
N LYS A 56 9.75 1.76 1.05
CA LYS A 56 10.43 2.79 1.85
C LYS A 56 9.50 3.24 2.98
N ILE A 57 9.94 3.02 4.21
CA ILE A 57 9.18 3.39 5.40
C ILE A 57 9.37 4.88 5.69
N VAL A 58 8.26 5.59 5.87
CA VAL A 58 8.22 7.02 6.24
C VAL A 58 7.52 7.15 7.58
N ARG A 59 8.28 7.43 8.64
CA ARG A 59 7.78 7.65 10.00
C ARG A 59 8.64 8.67 10.76
N GLY A 60 8.21 9.08 11.93
CA GLY A 60 8.91 10.08 12.74
C GLY A 60 9.21 11.36 11.96
N ALA A 61 10.43 11.86 12.04
CA ALA A 61 10.85 13.06 11.34
C ALA A 61 10.78 12.98 9.81
N ALA A 62 10.82 11.78 9.22
CA ALA A 62 10.67 11.61 7.77
C ALA A 62 9.26 12.00 7.28
N ARG A 63 8.23 11.89 8.12
CA ARG A 63 6.86 12.34 7.80
C ARG A 63 6.82 13.85 7.52
N GLN A 64 7.55 14.66 8.32
CA GLN A 64 7.62 16.10 8.11
C GLN A 64 8.30 16.45 6.77
N ARG A 65 9.39 15.73 6.42
CA ARG A 65 10.03 15.91 5.11
C ARG A 65 9.10 15.55 3.96
N MET A 66 8.34 14.47 4.07
CA MET A 66 7.34 14.09 3.07
C MET A 66 6.20 15.13 2.98
N ALA A 67 5.74 15.65 4.11
CA ALA A 67 4.71 16.69 4.14
C ALA A 67 5.19 17.98 3.45
N ALA A 68 6.42 18.42 3.73
CA ALA A 68 7.02 19.58 3.07
C ALA A 68 7.13 19.36 1.54
N LEU A 69 7.58 18.18 1.12
CA LEU A 69 7.66 17.81 -0.30
C LEU A 69 6.27 17.86 -0.97
N PHE A 70 5.23 17.38 -0.32
CA PHE A 70 3.86 17.41 -0.85
C PHE A 70 3.28 18.82 -0.92
N ALA A 71 3.61 19.68 0.04
CA ALA A 71 3.23 21.10 -0.01
C ALA A 71 3.94 21.82 -1.17
N GLN A 72 5.22 21.58 -1.35
CA GLN A 72 6.01 22.11 -2.46
C GLN A 72 5.40 21.73 -3.81
N ALA A 73 5.21 20.44 -4.03
CA ALA A 73 4.59 19.92 -5.27
C ALA A 73 3.18 20.48 -5.51
N ALA A 74 2.42 20.75 -4.44
CA ALA A 74 1.10 21.36 -4.55
C ALA A 74 1.19 22.82 -5.04
N ARG A 75 2.16 23.62 -4.55
CA ARG A 75 2.41 24.98 -5.03
C ARG A 75 2.85 25.00 -6.49
N GLU A 76 3.78 24.11 -6.84
CA GLU A 76 4.28 23.98 -8.22
C GLU A 76 3.17 23.54 -9.19
N ALA A 77 2.17 22.78 -8.71
CA ALA A 77 0.97 22.45 -9.44
C ALA A 77 -0.11 23.55 -9.43
N GLY A 78 0.20 24.75 -8.94
CA GLY A 78 -0.68 25.92 -8.97
C GLY A 78 -1.72 26.00 -7.85
N LYS A 79 -1.61 25.21 -6.78
CA LYS A 79 -2.47 25.34 -5.61
C LYS A 79 -2.07 26.56 -4.78
N ASP A 80 -3.06 27.20 -4.16
CA ASP A 80 -2.83 28.25 -3.15
C ASP A 80 -2.21 27.67 -1.86
N GLU A 81 -1.81 28.56 -0.94
CA GLU A 81 -1.20 28.15 0.34
C GLU A 81 -2.12 27.28 1.19
N ALA A 82 -3.43 27.49 1.15
CA ALA A 82 -4.38 26.66 1.87
C ALA A 82 -4.41 25.23 1.30
N GLY A 83 -4.38 25.08 -0.01
CA GLY A 83 -4.29 23.79 -0.71
C GLY A 83 -2.97 23.08 -0.46
N ALA A 84 -1.85 23.81 -0.43
CA ALA A 84 -0.54 23.26 -0.12
C ALA A 84 -0.46 22.79 1.34
N ALA A 85 -0.95 23.59 2.28
CA ALA A 85 -1.02 23.24 3.70
C ALA A 85 -1.90 21.99 3.93
N LEU A 86 -3.04 21.89 3.23
CA LEU A 86 -3.92 20.72 3.30
C LEU A 86 -3.24 19.45 2.81
N ASP A 87 -2.44 19.54 1.75
CA ASP A 87 -1.68 18.38 1.25
C ASP A 87 -0.59 17.94 2.23
N ALA A 88 0.09 18.88 2.89
CA ALA A 88 1.03 18.60 3.97
C ALA A 88 0.34 17.93 5.18
N GLU A 89 -0.78 18.50 5.62
CA GLU A 89 -1.57 17.96 6.73
C GLU A 89 -2.02 16.51 6.44
N ARG A 90 -2.52 16.25 5.25
CA ARG A 90 -2.93 14.89 4.83
C ARG A 90 -1.80 13.88 4.85
N ALA A 91 -0.57 14.30 4.50
CA ALA A 91 0.61 13.45 4.58
C ALA A 91 0.96 13.04 6.02
N LEU A 92 0.61 13.88 6.99
CA LEU A 92 0.86 13.65 8.41
C LEU A 92 -0.24 12.87 9.14
N LYS A 93 -1.38 12.58 8.49
CA LYS A 93 -2.49 11.85 9.14
C LYS A 93 -2.08 10.43 9.57
N PRO A 94 -1.51 9.57 8.71
CA PRO A 94 -1.15 8.23 9.14
C PRO A 94 0.11 8.23 10.00
N PRO A 95 0.20 7.39 11.05
CA PRO A 95 1.42 7.19 11.84
C PRO A 95 2.62 6.77 10.99
N VAL A 96 2.37 5.90 10.02
CA VAL A 96 3.37 5.38 9.09
C VAL A 96 2.83 5.48 7.66
N SER A 97 3.69 5.90 6.75
CA SER A 97 3.47 5.78 5.31
C SER A 97 4.55 4.89 4.71
N VAL A 98 4.14 3.93 3.88
CA VAL A 98 5.07 3.01 3.22
C VAL A 98 5.03 3.29 1.73
N ALA A 99 6.07 3.92 1.19
CA ALA A 99 6.16 4.14 -0.24
C ALA A 99 6.42 2.81 -0.96
N VAL A 100 5.64 2.53 -1.98
CA VAL A 100 5.72 1.34 -2.81
C VAL A 100 6.37 1.71 -4.13
N VAL A 101 7.53 1.13 -4.38
CA VAL A 101 8.36 1.41 -5.56
C VAL A 101 8.49 0.14 -6.37
N ALA A 102 8.08 0.19 -7.64
CA ALA A 102 8.31 -0.87 -8.61
C ALA A 102 9.70 -0.70 -9.25
N ARG A 103 10.38 -1.81 -9.48
CA ARG A 103 11.67 -1.92 -10.16
C ARG A 103 11.61 -3.10 -11.14
N LEU A 104 10.97 -2.88 -12.26
CA LEU A 104 10.77 -3.92 -13.26
C LEU A 104 12.05 -4.19 -14.05
N ASP A 105 12.35 -5.43 -14.30
CA ASP A 105 13.28 -5.84 -15.33
C ASP A 105 12.53 -6.06 -16.65
N LEU A 106 12.43 -4.99 -17.46
CA LEU A 106 11.73 -5.03 -18.74
C LEU A 106 12.50 -5.81 -19.82
N GLY A 107 13.78 -6.12 -19.58
CA GLY A 107 14.62 -6.91 -20.47
C GLY A 107 14.69 -8.39 -20.13
N HIS A 108 13.99 -8.82 -19.07
CA HIS A 108 14.07 -10.21 -18.63
C HIS A 108 13.53 -11.19 -19.70
N PRO A 109 14.32 -12.21 -20.11
CA PRO A 109 13.98 -13.03 -21.26
C PRO A 109 12.77 -13.95 -21.06
N GLN A 110 12.44 -14.29 -19.81
CA GLN A 110 11.41 -15.29 -19.49
C GLN A 110 10.26 -14.70 -18.67
N VAL A 111 10.44 -13.56 -18.00
CA VAL A 111 9.42 -12.99 -17.10
C VAL A 111 8.94 -11.64 -17.65
N PRO A 112 7.81 -11.63 -18.34
CA PRO A 112 7.27 -10.41 -18.92
C PRO A 112 6.76 -9.43 -17.84
N ALA A 113 6.64 -8.16 -18.20
CA ALA A 113 6.27 -7.09 -17.27
C ALA A 113 4.95 -7.33 -16.53
N HIS A 114 3.94 -7.95 -17.17
CA HIS A 114 2.64 -8.20 -16.53
C HIS A 114 2.72 -9.19 -15.37
N GLU A 115 3.62 -10.18 -15.44
CA GLU A 115 3.85 -11.11 -14.33
C GLU A 115 4.55 -10.40 -13.15
N GLN A 116 5.51 -9.53 -13.43
CA GLN A 116 6.17 -8.71 -12.42
C GLN A 116 5.17 -7.77 -11.74
N TRP A 117 4.24 -7.16 -12.48
CA TRP A 117 3.14 -6.37 -11.90
C TRP A 117 2.20 -7.22 -11.04
N ALA A 118 1.92 -8.47 -11.45
CA ALA A 118 1.13 -9.39 -10.65
C ALA A 118 1.81 -9.73 -9.31
N ALA A 119 3.12 -9.97 -9.32
CA ALA A 119 3.93 -10.18 -8.12
C ALA A 119 3.86 -8.98 -7.16
N ILE A 120 3.98 -7.75 -7.68
CA ILE A 120 3.83 -6.51 -6.89
C ILE A 120 2.43 -6.44 -6.25
N GLY A 121 1.38 -6.71 -7.02
CA GLY A 121 0.00 -6.72 -6.51
C GLY A 121 -0.21 -7.77 -5.42
N GLY A 122 0.36 -8.96 -5.59
CA GLY A 122 0.40 -10.02 -4.59
C GLY A 122 1.10 -9.60 -3.31
N ALA A 123 2.29 -9.00 -3.43
CA ALA A 123 3.07 -8.50 -2.29
C ALA A 123 2.31 -7.43 -1.49
N LEU A 124 1.65 -6.48 -2.18
CA LEU A 124 0.79 -5.48 -1.54
C LEU A 124 -0.38 -6.10 -0.77
N ALA A 125 -1.02 -7.11 -1.36
CA ALA A 125 -2.14 -7.80 -0.72
C ALA A 125 -1.67 -8.55 0.54
N MET A 126 -0.54 -9.26 0.48
CA MET A 126 0.05 -9.99 1.61
C MET A 126 0.51 -9.04 2.71
N PHE A 127 1.16 -7.91 2.38
CA PHE A 127 1.54 -6.88 3.35
C PHE A 127 0.32 -6.35 4.13
N LEU A 128 -0.74 -5.97 3.41
CA LEU A 128 -1.97 -5.44 4.02
C LEU A 128 -2.75 -6.50 4.81
N ALA A 129 -2.71 -7.76 4.40
CA ALA A 129 -3.28 -8.88 5.13
C ALA A 129 -2.55 -9.12 6.46
N ALA A 130 -1.21 -9.10 6.44
CA ALA A 130 -0.39 -9.21 7.65
C ALA A 130 -0.66 -8.03 8.60
N ALA A 131 -0.69 -6.79 8.10
CA ALA A 131 -1.04 -5.63 8.90
C ALA A 131 -2.42 -5.81 9.59
N HIS A 132 -3.41 -6.31 8.86
CA HIS A 132 -4.75 -6.55 9.40
C HIS A 132 -4.75 -7.65 10.46
N ALA A 133 -4.05 -8.76 10.24
CA ALA A 133 -3.94 -9.85 11.20
C ALA A 133 -3.26 -9.42 12.52
N MET A 134 -2.38 -8.40 12.45
CA MET A 134 -1.70 -7.80 13.60
C MET A 134 -2.52 -6.67 14.27
N GLY A 135 -3.77 -6.42 13.82
CA GLY A 135 -4.65 -5.41 14.40
C GLY A 135 -4.48 -4.00 13.81
N TYR A 136 -3.58 -3.81 12.85
CA TYR A 136 -3.41 -2.55 12.13
C TYR A 136 -4.39 -2.44 10.96
N ALA A 137 -4.56 -1.22 10.47
CA ALA A 137 -5.32 -0.97 9.25
C ALA A 137 -4.48 -0.13 8.28
N GLY A 138 -4.78 -0.30 6.99
CA GLY A 138 -4.07 0.47 5.98
C GLY A 138 -4.89 0.67 4.71
N LYS A 139 -4.39 1.58 3.87
CA LYS A 139 -4.94 1.85 2.55
C LYS A 139 -3.84 2.23 1.58
N MET A 140 -3.81 1.60 0.42
CA MET A 140 -2.99 2.08 -0.71
C MET A 140 -3.56 3.39 -1.24
N LEU A 141 -2.71 4.39 -1.36
CA LEU A 141 -2.97 5.72 -1.88
C LEU A 141 -2.09 5.96 -3.09
N SER A 142 -2.68 6.46 -4.14
CA SER A 142 -2.00 6.87 -5.37
C SER A 142 -2.64 8.17 -5.86
N GLY A 143 -2.37 8.59 -7.08
CA GLY A 143 -2.98 9.78 -7.67
C GLY A 143 -1.93 10.67 -8.35
N ALA A 144 -2.22 11.99 -8.48
CA ALA A 144 -1.35 12.90 -9.21
C ALA A 144 0.09 12.96 -8.66
N LYS A 145 0.25 12.82 -7.33
CA LYS A 145 1.56 12.90 -6.66
C LYS A 145 2.59 11.86 -7.13
N VAL A 146 2.17 10.67 -7.56
CA VAL A 146 3.10 9.66 -8.07
C VAL A 146 3.68 10.01 -9.44
N ARG A 147 3.15 11.05 -10.09
CA ARG A 147 3.63 11.56 -11.38
C ARG A 147 4.43 12.85 -11.24
N ASP A 148 4.52 13.41 -10.04
CA ASP A 148 5.31 14.62 -9.77
C ASP A 148 6.80 14.26 -9.80
N PRO A 149 7.63 14.97 -10.60
CA PRO A 149 9.04 14.64 -10.76
C PRO A 149 9.86 14.75 -9.48
N ALA A 150 9.60 15.78 -8.65
CA ALA A 150 10.33 15.99 -7.41
C ALA A 150 9.97 14.92 -6.37
N ILE A 151 8.69 14.57 -6.28
CA ILE A 151 8.23 13.47 -5.42
C ILE A 151 8.81 12.14 -5.91
N THR A 152 8.74 11.85 -7.22
CA THR A 152 9.28 10.62 -7.77
C THR A 152 10.78 10.50 -7.51
N ALA A 153 11.56 11.56 -7.74
CA ALA A 153 13.00 11.58 -7.47
C ALA A 153 13.36 11.35 -5.98
N ALA A 154 12.50 11.76 -5.05
CA ALA A 154 12.73 11.53 -3.61
C ALA A 154 12.56 10.04 -3.22
N PHE A 155 11.74 9.30 -3.94
CA PHE A 155 11.42 7.89 -3.62
C PHE A 155 12.03 6.87 -4.58
N CYS A 156 12.27 7.23 -5.82
CA CYS A 156 12.72 6.34 -6.89
C CYS A 156 14.13 6.62 -7.36
N GLY A 157 14.83 5.58 -7.76
CA GLY A 157 16.04 5.65 -8.57
C GLY A 157 15.72 5.58 -10.06
N PRO A 158 16.77 5.60 -10.92
CA PRO A 158 16.60 5.43 -12.37
C PRO A 158 15.85 4.14 -12.71
N GLY A 159 14.86 4.23 -13.61
CA GLY A 159 14.08 3.07 -14.06
C GLY A 159 13.02 2.58 -13.09
N GLU A 160 12.94 3.16 -11.89
CA GLU A 160 11.90 2.79 -10.90
C GLU A 160 10.62 3.62 -11.07
N THR A 161 9.51 3.04 -10.64
CA THR A 161 8.18 3.67 -10.68
C THR A 161 7.57 3.74 -9.28
N LEU A 162 7.17 4.93 -8.85
CA LEU A 162 6.43 5.12 -7.62
C LEU A 162 4.96 4.74 -7.83
N LEU A 163 4.47 3.70 -7.15
CA LEU A 163 3.06 3.31 -7.21
C LEU A 163 2.18 4.15 -6.27
N GLY A 164 2.74 4.62 -5.19
CA GLY A 164 2.05 5.36 -4.15
C GLY A 164 2.53 5.00 -2.76
N TRP A 165 1.63 5.17 -1.78
CA TRP A 165 1.94 4.92 -0.37
C TRP A 165 0.85 4.10 0.28
N ILE A 166 1.24 3.15 1.12
CA ILE A 166 0.34 2.53 2.09
C ILE A 166 0.32 3.44 3.31
N ALA A 167 -0.82 4.10 3.58
CA ALA A 167 -1.09 4.71 4.87
C ALA A 167 -1.37 3.59 5.88
N LEU A 168 -0.70 3.59 7.03
CA LEU A 168 -0.73 2.49 8.00
C LEU A 168 -0.79 3.04 9.43
N GLY A 169 -1.58 2.39 10.29
CA GLY A 169 -1.73 2.74 11.70
C GLY A 169 -2.83 1.94 12.38
N THR A 170 -3.08 2.25 13.65
CA THR A 170 -4.20 1.69 14.40
C THR A 170 -5.52 2.32 13.95
N PRO A 171 -6.59 1.55 13.65
CA PRO A 171 -7.88 2.13 13.27
C PRO A 171 -8.55 2.82 14.46
N ALA A 172 -8.97 4.08 14.29
CA ALA A 172 -9.61 4.90 15.33
C ALA A 172 -10.96 4.40 15.81
N LYS A 173 -11.66 3.64 14.99
CA LYS A 173 -12.93 2.98 15.31
C LYS A 173 -12.95 1.59 14.71
N LYS A 174 -13.66 0.66 15.35
CA LYS A 174 -13.96 -0.63 14.73
C LYS A 174 -14.77 -0.32 13.47
N PRO A 175 -14.21 -0.50 12.31
CA PRO A 175 -14.79 0.01 11.10
C PRO A 175 -15.98 -0.84 10.69
N GLY A 176 -16.90 -0.26 9.96
CA GLY A 176 -18.03 -0.99 9.42
C GLY A 176 -17.58 -1.83 8.24
N GLY A 177 -17.19 -3.04 8.44
CA GLY A 177 -16.93 -4.12 7.50
C GLY A 177 -16.44 -3.82 6.06
N PRO A 178 -16.06 -4.82 5.31
CA PRO A 178 -15.60 -4.63 3.95
C PRO A 178 -16.73 -4.07 3.05
N SER A 179 -16.42 -3.05 2.26
CA SER A 179 -17.34 -2.60 1.21
C SER A 179 -17.50 -3.71 0.18
N ARG A 180 -18.74 -4.03 -0.21
CA ARG A 180 -19.00 -4.99 -1.28
C ARG A 180 -18.50 -4.41 -2.60
N LYS A 181 -17.61 -5.11 -3.26
CA LYS A 181 -17.14 -4.79 -4.62
C LYS A 181 -17.88 -5.58 -5.72
N GLY A 182 -19.02 -6.12 -5.42
CA GLY A 182 -19.78 -7.09 -6.24
C GLY A 182 -19.88 -8.43 -5.52
N GLY A 183 -20.70 -9.31 -6.04
CA GLY A 183 -20.80 -10.69 -5.57
C GLY A 183 -19.72 -11.59 -6.19
N VAL A 184 -19.58 -12.80 -5.68
CA VAL A 184 -18.64 -13.81 -6.22
C VAL A 184 -18.95 -14.08 -7.69
N GLU A 185 -20.20 -14.04 -8.06
CA GLU A 185 -20.72 -14.24 -9.44
C GLU A 185 -20.18 -13.23 -10.46
N THR A 186 -19.70 -12.07 -10.02
CA THR A 186 -19.08 -11.08 -10.92
C THR A 186 -17.64 -11.41 -11.29
N ALA A 187 -16.99 -12.27 -10.54
CA ALA A 187 -15.58 -12.60 -10.69
C ALA A 187 -15.33 -14.09 -10.95
N LEU A 188 -16.28 -14.96 -10.61
CA LEU A 188 -16.20 -16.40 -10.84
C LEU A 188 -16.98 -16.75 -12.10
N GLN A 189 -16.31 -17.41 -13.03
CA GLN A 189 -16.90 -17.97 -14.23
C GLN A 189 -16.42 -19.41 -14.42
N TRP A 190 -17.31 -20.29 -14.84
CA TRP A 190 -16.94 -21.67 -15.16
C TRP A 190 -16.54 -21.76 -16.63
N TRP A 191 -15.30 -22.15 -16.88
CA TRP A 191 -14.82 -22.29 -18.25
C TRP A 191 -15.46 -23.53 -18.91
N GLY A 192 -16.10 -23.34 -20.05
CA GLY A 192 -16.75 -24.43 -20.81
C GLY A 192 -18.25 -24.61 -20.52
N GLU A 193 -18.87 -23.75 -19.72
CA GLU A 193 -20.32 -23.67 -19.51
C GLU A 193 -20.92 -22.54 -20.35
#